data_84e72eff7f83c4d78de6b89286ec20c2
#
_entry.id   84e72eff7f83c4d78de6b89286ec20c2
#
_cell.length_a   1.000
_cell.length_b   1.000
_cell.length_c   1.000
_cell.angle_alpha   90.00
_cell.angle_beta   90.00
_cell.angle_gamma   90.00
#
_symmetry.space_group_name_H-M   'P 1'
#
loop_
_entity.id
_entity.type
_entity.pdbx_description
1 polymer ?
#
loop_
_entity_poly.entity_id
_entity_poly.type
_entity_poly.pdbx_seq_one_letter_code
_entity_poly.pdbx_strand_id
1 'polypeptide(L)'
;MTNLLVVTAVEAEADAVRAGLDGRLRVSAAGVGPAAAAAGTARLLAWAEAGGRPYAGVVFMGIGGGFAERVQIGDTAIATRSIAADLGAESPDGFLPIDDLGFGTARFDADAGLVASMRAALPDAVAGTVLTVSTVTGTAASTAALLARFPDAVAEGMEGYGVACAAAGLPFTEVRTISNLVGPRDRASWRIPAALAALTRAAGALGLA
;
A
#
# COMPACT_ATOMS: atom_id res chain seq x y z
N MET A 1 -23.95 2.36 0.81
CA MET A 1 -22.57 2.13 0.31
C MET A 1 -21.65 3.12 0.99
N THR A 2 -20.59 2.64 1.58
CA THR A 2 -19.62 3.45 2.32
C THR A 2 -18.89 4.37 1.34
N ASN A 3 -18.83 5.67 1.62
CA ASN A 3 -18.15 6.67 0.77
C ASN A 3 -16.62 6.55 0.97
N LEU A 4 -15.98 5.59 0.29
CA LEU A 4 -14.52 5.38 0.37
C LEU A 4 -13.79 6.24 -0.67
N LEU A 5 -12.61 6.74 -0.29
CA LEU A 5 -11.63 7.29 -1.21
C LEU A 5 -10.64 6.19 -1.60
N VAL A 6 -10.49 5.95 -2.89
CA VAL A 6 -9.40 5.09 -3.39
C VAL A 6 -8.25 5.97 -3.86
N VAL A 7 -7.07 5.72 -3.32
CA VAL A 7 -5.84 6.46 -3.63
C VAL A 7 -4.86 5.53 -4.35
N THR A 8 -4.20 6.05 -5.37
CA THR A 8 -3.10 5.38 -6.07
C THR A 8 -1.88 6.28 -6.12
N ALA A 9 -0.72 5.77 -6.52
CA ALA A 9 0.47 6.59 -6.69
C ALA A 9 0.44 7.39 -8.00
N VAL A 10 0.08 6.74 -9.09
CA VAL A 10 0.15 7.29 -10.46
C VAL A 10 -1.15 7.08 -11.24
N GLU A 11 -1.35 7.85 -12.30
CA GLU A 11 -2.59 7.78 -13.11
C GLU A 11 -2.77 6.41 -13.79
N ALA A 12 -1.70 5.72 -14.18
CA ALA A 12 -1.81 4.39 -14.78
C ALA A 12 -2.45 3.36 -13.81
N GLU A 13 -2.16 3.46 -12.51
CA GLU A 13 -2.81 2.67 -11.47
C GLU A 13 -4.26 3.14 -11.25
N ALA A 14 -4.47 4.46 -11.23
CA ALA A 14 -5.82 5.01 -11.09
C ALA A 14 -6.74 4.57 -12.23
N ASP A 15 -6.25 4.53 -13.46
CA ASP A 15 -7.01 4.06 -14.61
C ASP A 15 -7.33 2.57 -14.51
N ALA A 16 -6.36 1.74 -14.06
CA ALA A 16 -6.59 0.33 -13.82
C ALA A 16 -7.66 0.10 -12.73
N VAL A 17 -7.61 0.88 -11.64
CA VAL A 17 -8.60 0.81 -10.55
C VAL A 17 -9.97 1.29 -11.02
N ARG A 18 -10.06 2.41 -11.73
CA ARG A 18 -11.32 2.93 -12.29
C ARG A 18 -12.01 1.92 -13.20
N ALA A 19 -11.22 1.21 -14.03
CA ALA A 19 -11.73 0.16 -14.91
C ALA A 19 -12.39 -1.01 -14.16
N GLY A 20 -11.97 -1.28 -12.92
CA GLY A 20 -12.56 -2.32 -12.06
C GLY A 20 -13.76 -1.86 -11.24
N LEU A 21 -13.88 -0.56 -10.96
CA LEU A 21 -14.87 -0.02 -10.01
C LEU A 21 -16.20 0.43 -10.64
N ASP A 22 -16.34 0.44 -11.96
CA ASP A 22 -17.56 0.89 -12.66
C ASP A 22 -18.07 2.28 -12.22
N GLY A 23 -17.16 3.18 -11.82
CA GLY A 23 -17.49 4.56 -11.43
C GLY A 23 -18.11 4.73 -10.03
N ARG A 24 -18.19 3.68 -9.22
CA ARG A 24 -18.88 3.72 -7.91
C ARG A 24 -18.12 4.48 -6.83
N LEU A 25 -16.79 4.53 -6.90
CA LEU A 25 -15.94 5.19 -5.91
C LEU A 25 -15.05 6.25 -6.55
N ARG A 26 -14.65 7.24 -5.76
CA ARG A 26 -13.66 8.23 -6.18
C ARG A 26 -12.27 7.61 -6.17
N VAL A 27 -11.58 7.67 -7.31
CA VAL A 27 -10.18 7.25 -7.48
C VAL A 27 -9.33 8.45 -7.83
N SER A 28 -8.20 8.63 -7.15
CA SER A 28 -7.26 9.74 -7.42
C SER A 28 -5.81 9.31 -7.21
N ALA A 29 -4.96 9.68 -8.13
CA ALA A 29 -3.52 9.59 -7.95
C ALA A 29 -3.05 10.70 -7.00
N ALA A 30 -2.25 10.34 -5.99
CA ALA A 30 -1.77 11.25 -4.94
C ALA A 30 -0.28 11.58 -5.05
N GLY A 31 0.48 10.81 -5.84
CA GLY A 31 1.91 10.99 -6.02
C GLY A 31 2.74 9.81 -5.50
N VAL A 32 3.98 9.71 -5.98
CA VAL A 32 4.93 8.65 -5.65
C VAL A 32 5.75 9.02 -4.42
N GLY A 33 5.93 8.05 -3.53
CA GLY A 33 6.68 8.19 -2.30
C GLY A 33 5.83 8.68 -1.13
N PRO A 34 6.29 8.44 0.12
CA PRO A 34 5.45 8.63 1.31
C PRO A 34 5.01 10.08 1.50
N ALA A 35 5.88 11.05 1.25
CA ALA A 35 5.57 12.47 1.43
C ALA A 35 4.54 12.98 0.41
N ALA A 36 4.71 12.64 -0.89
CA ALA A 36 3.79 13.06 -1.93
C ALA A 36 2.41 12.40 -1.75
N ALA A 37 2.40 11.10 -1.47
CA ALA A 37 1.18 10.36 -1.21
C ALA A 37 0.40 10.89 0.01
N ALA A 38 1.10 11.22 1.11
CA ALA A 38 0.50 11.84 2.29
C ALA A 38 -0.12 13.21 1.95
N ALA A 39 0.65 14.10 1.32
CA ALA A 39 0.19 15.45 0.98
C ALA A 39 -0.99 15.41 -0.02
N GLY A 40 -0.93 14.55 -1.03
CA GLY A 40 -1.99 14.36 -2.00
C GLY A 40 -3.28 13.84 -1.36
N THR A 41 -3.17 12.81 -0.53
CA THR A 41 -4.31 12.22 0.19
C THR A 41 -4.94 13.22 1.15
N ALA A 42 -4.14 13.89 1.98
CA ALA A 42 -4.63 14.90 2.93
C ALA A 42 -5.42 16.00 2.22
N ARG A 43 -4.93 16.48 1.06
CA ARG A 43 -5.63 17.49 0.26
C ARG A 43 -6.98 16.97 -0.26
N LEU A 44 -7.05 15.71 -0.72
CA LEU A 44 -8.30 15.11 -1.19
C LEU A 44 -9.34 14.99 -0.06
N LEU A 45 -8.89 14.57 1.13
CA LEU A 45 -9.73 14.47 2.31
C LEU A 45 -10.26 15.85 2.74
N ALA A 46 -9.38 16.85 2.84
CA ALA A 46 -9.76 18.23 3.20
C ALA A 46 -10.75 18.84 2.21
N TRP A 47 -10.58 18.63 0.90
CA TRP A 47 -11.54 19.11 -0.10
C TRP A 47 -12.91 18.44 0.01
N ALA A 48 -12.96 17.14 0.31
CA ALA A 48 -14.21 16.43 0.51
C ALA A 48 -14.95 16.94 1.75
N GLU A 49 -14.22 17.16 2.85
CA GLU A 49 -14.75 17.70 4.09
C GLU A 49 -15.30 19.12 3.89
N ALA A 50 -14.52 20.03 3.28
CA ALA A 50 -14.94 21.38 2.95
C ALA A 50 -16.16 21.41 2.03
N GLY A 51 -16.31 20.41 1.14
CA GLY A 51 -17.47 20.24 0.26
C GLY A 51 -18.68 19.57 0.94
N GLY A 52 -18.64 19.29 2.24
CA GLY A 52 -19.72 18.63 3.00
C GLY A 52 -19.95 17.16 2.64
N ARG A 53 -18.96 16.50 2.04
CA ARG A 53 -19.02 15.09 1.62
C ARG A 53 -17.78 14.34 2.09
N PRO A 54 -17.53 14.25 3.42
CA PRO A 54 -16.36 13.55 3.96
C PRO A 54 -16.36 12.09 3.56
N TYR A 55 -15.17 11.53 3.38
CA TYR A 55 -15.02 10.10 3.16
C TYR A 55 -15.14 9.33 4.49
N ALA A 56 -15.66 8.13 4.41
CA ALA A 56 -15.81 7.22 5.55
C ALA A 56 -14.59 6.30 5.74
N GLY A 57 -13.65 6.31 4.79
CA GLY A 57 -12.42 5.53 4.85
C GLY A 57 -11.58 5.73 3.60
N VAL A 58 -10.35 5.22 3.65
CA VAL A 58 -9.37 5.32 2.56
C VAL A 58 -8.82 3.94 2.24
N VAL A 59 -8.76 3.61 0.96
CA VAL A 59 -8.08 2.41 0.46
C VAL A 59 -6.96 2.84 -0.47
N PHE A 60 -5.71 2.51 -0.14
CA PHE A 60 -4.63 2.66 -1.10
C PHE A 60 -4.57 1.41 -2.00
N MET A 61 -4.48 1.61 -3.30
CA MET A 61 -4.35 0.54 -4.29
C MET A 61 -3.22 0.84 -5.27
N GLY A 62 -2.28 -0.07 -5.43
CA GLY A 62 -1.16 0.11 -6.35
C GLY A 62 -0.41 -1.18 -6.65
N ILE A 63 0.56 -1.09 -7.55
CA ILE A 63 1.50 -2.19 -7.78
C ILE A 63 2.64 -2.14 -6.75
N GLY A 64 3.35 -3.26 -6.57
CA GLY A 64 4.48 -3.32 -5.63
C GLY A 64 5.40 -4.49 -5.90
N GLY A 65 6.50 -4.52 -5.17
CA GLY A 65 7.40 -5.67 -5.08
C GLY A 65 6.88 -6.69 -4.05
N GLY A 66 6.95 -7.98 -4.37
CA GLY A 66 6.57 -9.07 -3.47
C GLY A 66 7.77 -9.80 -2.88
N PHE A 67 7.67 -10.24 -1.64
CA PHE A 67 8.69 -11.11 -1.04
C PHE A 67 8.49 -12.55 -1.50
N ALA A 68 9.50 -13.13 -2.19
CA ALA A 68 9.40 -14.36 -2.99
C ALA A 68 8.85 -15.59 -2.25
N GLU A 69 9.10 -15.70 -0.94
CA GLU A 69 8.60 -16.84 -0.13
C GLU A 69 7.12 -16.69 0.28
N ARG A 70 6.50 -15.55 -0.03
CA ARG A 70 5.16 -15.19 0.42
C ARG A 70 4.18 -15.03 -0.73
N VAL A 71 4.63 -14.43 -1.83
CA VAL A 71 3.80 -14.07 -2.99
C VAL A 71 4.55 -14.29 -4.29
N GLN A 72 3.81 -14.38 -5.39
CA GLN A 72 4.31 -14.47 -6.75
C GLN A 72 3.93 -13.24 -7.56
N ILE A 73 4.58 -13.05 -8.71
CA ILE A 73 4.21 -11.98 -9.65
C ILE A 73 2.78 -12.22 -10.15
N GLY A 74 1.95 -11.19 -10.05
CA GLY A 74 0.53 -11.24 -10.40
C GLY A 74 -0.40 -11.50 -9.23
N ASP A 75 0.13 -11.89 -8.06
CA ASP A 75 -0.66 -12.04 -6.83
C ASP A 75 -1.14 -10.69 -6.31
N THR A 76 -2.15 -10.75 -5.46
CA THR A 76 -2.66 -9.62 -4.69
C THR A 76 -2.30 -9.77 -3.22
N ALA A 77 -1.71 -8.74 -2.63
CA ALA A 77 -1.44 -8.61 -1.20
C ALA A 77 -2.41 -7.61 -0.58
N ILE A 78 -3.00 -7.95 0.56
CA ILE A 78 -3.85 -7.08 1.39
C ILE A 78 -3.08 -6.77 2.67
N ALA A 79 -2.84 -5.50 2.94
CA ALA A 79 -2.15 -5.09 4.14
C ALA A 79 -3.02 -5.34 5.38
N THR A 80 -2.50 -6.08 6.35
CA THR A 80 -2.99 -6.08 7.73
C THR A 80 -2.32 -4.96 8.53
N ARG A 81 -1.20 -4.47 8.01
CA ARG A 81 -0.39 -3.38 8.57
C ARG A 81 0.47 -2.74 7.49
N SER A 82 0.57 -1.42 7.50
CA SER A 82 1.51 -0.64 6.67
C SER A 82 2.62 -0.07 7.55
N ILE A 83 3.89 -0.31 7.18
CA ILE A 83 5.06 0.08 7.98
C ILE A 83 6.04 0.88 7.12
N ALA A 84 6.48 2.06 7.61
CA ALA A 84 7.62 2.78 7.05
C ALA A 84 8.92 2.08 7.49
N ALA A 85 9.46 1.22 6.63
CA ALA A 85 10.56 0.34 7.00
C ALA A 85 11.91 1.06 7.20
N ASP A 86 12.05 2.26 6.63
CA ASP A 86 13.25 3.09 6.66
C ASP A 86 13.09 4.39 7.47
N LEU A 87 12.02 4.50 8.28
CA LEU A 87 11.80 5.64 9.17
C LEU A 87 12.44 5.40 10.54
N GLY A 88 13.53 6.07 10.81
CA GLY A 88 14.30 5.92 12.05
C GLY A 88 15.67 6.57 11.98
N ALA A 89 16.64 6.02 12.69
CA ALA A 89 18.01 6.48 12.72
C ALA A 89 19.02 5.36 12.49
N GLU A 90 20.18 5.69 11.91
CA GLU A 90 21.34 4.81 11.92
C GLU A 90 22.06 4.90 13.27
N SER A 91 22.60 3.76 13.73
CA SER A 91 23.50 3.69 14.87
C SER A 91 24.64 2.72 14.57
N PRO A 92 25.74 2.72 15.36
CA PRO A 92 26.82 1.73 15.21
C PRO A 92 26.33 0.28 15.32
N ASP A 93 25.23 0.05 16.05
CA ASP A 93 24.65 -1.28 16.27
C ASP A 93 23.53 -1.64 15.26
N GLY A 94 23.24 -0.74 14.30
CA GLY A 94 22.24 -0.94 13.25
C GLY A 94 21.13 0.12 13.23
N PHE A 95 20.04 -0.21 12.57
CA PHE A 95 18.89 0.70 12.40
C PHE A 95 18.00 0.72 13.65
N LEU A 96 17.68 1.92 14.13
CA LEU A 96 16.75 2.19 15.23
C LEU A 96 15.43 2.71 14.66
N PRO A 97 14.30 1.98 14.79
CA PRO A 97 12.98 2.46 14.35
C PRO A 97 12.57 3.73 15.11
N ILE A 98 11.75 4.57 14.47
CA ILE A 98 11.26 5.80 15.13
C ILE A 98 10.42 5.51 16.38
N ASP A 99 9.77 4.36 16.43
CA ASP A 99 9.00 3.87 17.59
C ASP A 99 9.92 3.73 18.83
N ASP A 100 11.13 3.19 18.65
CA ASP A 100 12.11 3.00 19.71
C ASP A 100 12.75 4.34 20.15
N LEU A 101 12.77 5.32 19.25
CA LEU A 101 13.25 6.67 19.53
C LEU A 101 12.22 7.53 20.28
N GLY A 102 10.95 7.10 20.34
CA GLY A 102 9.88 7.81 21.03
C GLY A 102 9.39 9.08 20.33
N PHE A 103 9.68 9.27 19.04
CA PHE A 103 9.29 10.45 18.26
C PHE A 103 8.07 10.25 17.39
N GLY A 104 7.39 9.11 17.46
CA GLY A 104 6.21 8.81 16.68
C GLY A 104 6.07 7.32 16.44
N THR A 105 5.32 6.95 15.39
CA THR A 105 5.17 5.55 14.98
C THR A 105 5.49 5.36 13.51
N ALA A 106 6.18 4.26 13.19
CA ALA A 106 6.45 3.84 11.82
C ALA A 106 5.34 2.96 11.25
N ARG A 107 4.25 2.69 11.98
CA ARG A 107 3.25 1.71 11.55
C ARG A 107 1.82 2.15 11.79
N PHE A 108 0.93 1.65 10.91
CA PHE A 108 -0.51 1.71 11.03
C PHE A 108 -1.10 0.34 10.82
N ASP A 109 -1.91 -0.13 11.76
CA ASP A 109 -2.72 -1.33 11.58
C ASP A 109 -3.88 -1.00 10.64
N ALA A 110 -4.17 -1.90 9.70
CA ALA A 110 -5.29 -1.74 8.79
C ALA A 110 -6.62 -1.96 9.52
N ASP A 111 -7.69 -1.33 9.01
CA ASP A 111 -9.02 -1.55 9.54
C ASP A 111 -9.46 -3.00 9.33
N ALA A 112 -9.84 -3.67 10.41
CA ALA A 112 -10.18 -5.09 10.39
C ALA A 112 -11.42 -5.40 9.53
N GLY A 113 -12.37 -4.48 9.46
CA GLY A 113 -13.57 -4.60 8.64
C GLY A 113 -13.24 -4.53 7.15
N LEU A 114 -12.43 -3.54 6.74
CA LEU A 114 -11.95 -3.42 5.36
C LEU A 114 -11.13 -4.64 4.95
N VAL A 115 -10.21 -5.10 5.80
CA VAL A 115 -9.39 -6.30 5.53
C VAL A 115 -10.29 -7.53 5.38
N ALA A 116 -11.26 -7.74 6.27
CA ALA A 116 -12.17 -8.87 6.21
C ALA A 116 -13.02 -8.85 4.92
N SER A 117 -13.57 -7.69 4.54
CA SER A 117 -14.34 -7.52 3.31
C SER A 117 -13.48 -7.81 2.07
N MET A 118 -12.27 -7.27 2.01
CA MET A 118 -11.35 -7.52 0.89
C MET A 118 -10.95 -8.99 0.78
N ARG A 119 -10.66 -9.65 1.90
CA ARG A 119 -10.34 -11.09 1.91
C ARG A 119 -11.51 -11.97 1.48
N ALA A 120 -12.72 -11.61 1.86
CA ALA A 120 -13.92 -12.34 1.42
C ALA A 120 -14.13 -12.24 -0.11
N ALA A 121 -13.86 -11.06 -0.68
CA ALA A 121 -13.99 -10.80 -2.10
C ALA A 121 -12.77 -11.27 -2.95
N LEU A 122 -11.62 -11.45 -2.32
CA LEU A 122 -10.35 -11.88 -2.91
C LEU A 122 -9.76 -13.06 -2.10
N PRO A 123 -10.36 -14.25 -2.18
CA PRO A 123 -9.98 -15.39 -1.34
C PRO A 123 -8.53 -15.86 -1.55
N ASP A 124 -7.96 -15.63 -2.74
CA ASP A 124 -6.58 -16.00 -3.09
C ASP A 124 -5.56 -14.91 -2.69
N ALA A 125 -6.01 -13.76 -2.18
CA ALA A 125 -5.10 -12.68 -1.79
C ALA A 125 -4.36 -13.04 -0.50
N VAL A 126 -3.06 -12.71 -0.48
CA VAL A 126 -2.21 -12.92 0.69
C VAL A 126 -2.32 -11.72 1.63
N ALA A 127 -2.71 -11.97 2.87
CA ALA A 127 -2.77 -10.92 3.88
C ALA A 127 -1.49 -10.92 4.73
N GLY A 128 -0.93 -9.72 4.97
CA GLY A 128 0.30 -9.57 5.76
C GLY A 128 0.77 -8.12 5.86
N THR A 129 1.96 -7.93 6.39
CA THR A 129 2.56 -6.59 6.49
C THR A 129 3.01 -6.11 5.10
N VAL A 130 2.65 -4.88 4.74
CA VAL A 130 3.19 -4.18 3.57
C VAL A 130 4.17 -3.10 4.02
N LEU A 131 5.37 -3.13 3.47
CA LEU A 131 6.42 -2.17 3.80
C LEU A 131 6.35 -0.95 2.88
N THR A 132 6.52 0.23 3.45
CA THR A 132 6.77 1.47 2.71
C THR A 132 8.23 1.81 2.83
N VAL A 133 8.89 2.05 1.69
CA VAL A 133 10.29 2.45 1.61
C VAL A 133 10.43 3.70 0.77
N SER A 134 11.36 4.59 1.14
CA SER A 134 11.69 5.77 0.33
C SER A 134 12.63 5.41 -0.83
N THR A 135 13.37 4.31 -0.70
CA THR A 135 14.23 3.75 -1.74
C THR A 135 13.87 2.29 -1.97
N VAL A 136 13.44 1.95 -3.18
CA VAL A 136 13.05 0.57 -3.54
C VAL A 136 14.20 -0.38 -3.30
N THR A 137 13.91 -1.51 -2.65
CA THR A 137 14.91 -2.55 -2.36
C THR A 137 15.50 -3.15 -3.65
N GLY A 138 16.83 -3.12 -3.78
CA GLY A 138 17.52 -3.48 -5.00
C GLY A 138 18.64 -4.48 -4.84
N THR A 139 18.84 -5.06 -3.64
CA THR A 139 19.91 -6.05 -3.38
C THR A 139 19.41 -7.20 -2.51
N ALA A 140 20.04 -8.37 -2.65
CA ALA A 140 19.74 -9.52 -1.78
C ALA A 140 20.03 -9.22 -0.30
N ALA A 141 21.07 -8.45 -0.01
CA ALA A 141 21.42 -8.06 1.35
C ALA A 141 20.35 -7.19 1.99
N SER A 142 19.86 -6.16 1.27
CA SER A 142 18.76 -5.30 1.75
C SER A 142 17.46 -6.09 1.94
N THR A 143 17.15 -7.02 1.03
CA THR A 143 15.99 -7.91 1.17
C THR A 143 16.08 -8.74 2.45
N ALA A 144 17.22 -9.38 2.69
CA ALA A 144 17.44 -10.18 3.89
C ALA A 144 17.34 -9.34 5.18
N ALA A 145 17.89 -8.11 5.17
CA ALA A 145 17.81 -7.20 6.30
C ALA A 145 16.35 -6.77 6.60
N LEU A 146 15.54 -6.53 5.56
CA LEU A 146 14.12 -6.24 5.74
C LEU A 146 13.35 -7.43 6.31
N LEU A 147 13.54 -8.64 5.76
CA LEU A 147 12.87 -9.85 6.24
C LEU A 147 13.29 -10.25 7.66
N ALA A 148 14.54 -9.97 8.06
CA ALA A 148 14.97 -10.17 9.44
C ALA A 148 14.23 -9.24 10.43
N ARG A 149 13.91 -8.01 10.01
CA ARG A 149 13.16 -7.04 10.82
C ARG A 149 11.64 -7.24 10.74
N PHE A 150 11.14 -7.68 9.59
CA PHE A 150 9.72 -7.82 9.28
C PHE A 150 9.44 -9.21 8.68
N PRO A 151 9.45 -10.26 9.51
CA PRO A 151 9.36 -11.65 9.02
C PRO A 151 7.97 -11.99 8.42
N ASP A 152 6.95 -11.18 8.68
CA ASP A 152 5.59 -11.29 8.14
C ASP A 152 5.32 -10.36 6.94
N ALA A 153 6.35 -9.68 6.42
CA ALA A 153 6.22 -8.81 5.26
C ALA A 153 5.87 -9.64 4.00
N VAL A 154 4.86 -9.19 3.27
CA VAL A 154 4.40 -9.83 2.03
C VAL A 154 4.73 -9.01 0.79
N ALA A 155 4.77 -7.67 0.92
CA ALA A 155 5.09 -6.78 -0.18
C ALA A 155 5.80 -5.49 0.29
N GLU A 156 6.43 -4.78 -0.66
CA GLU A 156 6.90 -3.41 -0.47
C GLU A 156 6.34 -2.48 -1.55
N GLY A 157 6.18 -1.22 -1.18
CA GLY A 157 5.85 -0.09 -2.06
C GLY A 157 6.43 1.19 -1.51
N MET A 158 6.01 2.34 -2.03
CA MET A 158 6.58 3.62 -1.63
C MET A 158 5.58 4.57 -0.94
N GLU A 159 4.30 4.23 -0.81
CA GLU A 159 3.24 5.21 -0.47
C GLU A 159 2.40 4.87 0.75
N GLY A 160 2.16 3.57 1.02
CA GLY A 160 1.11 3.12 1.93
C GLY A 160 1.13 3.76 3.30
N TYR A 161 2.29 3.84 3.94
CA TYR A 161 2.45 4.53 5.22
C TYR A 161 2.07 6.03 5.11
N GLY A 162 2.48 6.71 4.03
CA GLY A 162 2.14 8.13 3.85
C GLY A 162 0.62 8.34 3.70
N VAL A 163 -0.06 7.46 2.97
CA VAL A 163 -1.53 7.48 2.87
C VAL A 163 -2.17 7.20 4.22
N ALA A 164 -1.67 6.23 4.97
CA ALA A 164 -2.16 5.91 6.31
C ALA A 164 -2.01 7.10 7.28
N CYS A 165 -0.88 7.82 7.23
CA CYS A 165 -0.69 9.07 7.99
C CYS A 165 -1.78 10.10 7.68
N ALA A 166 -2.08 10.32 6.39
CA ALA A 166 -3.11 11.27 5.98
C ALA A 166 -4.52 10.82 6.34
N ALA A 167 -4.77 9.51 6.37
CA ALA A 167 -6.03 8.89 6.73
C ALA A 167 -6.20 8.68 8.24
N ALA A 168 -5.28 9.17 9.08
CA ALA A 168 -5.33 8.96 10.53
C ALA A 168 -6.69 9.36 11.13
N GLY A 169 -7.31 8.42 11.84
CA GLY A 169 -8.67 8.56 12.38
C GLY A 169 -9.79 8.06 11.46
N LEU A 170 -9.48 7.64 10.23
CA LEU A 170 -10.42 6.96 9.33
C LEU A 170 -10.02 5.48 9.16
N PRO A 171 -10.99 4.59 8.87
CA PRO A 171 -10.69 3.25 8.39
C PRO A 171 -9.74 3.28 7.19
N PHE A 172 -8.66 2.51 7.26
CA PHE A 172 -7.64 2.45 6.21
C PHE A 172 -7.23 1.02 5.93
N THR A 173 -6.95 0.69 4.67
CA THR A 173 -6.19 -0.49 4.25
C THR A 173 -5.41 -0.21 2.96
N GLU A 174 -4.50 -1.12 2.64
CA GLU A 174 -3.65 -1.03 1.45
C GLU A 174 -3.72 -2.36 0.67
N VAL A 175 -3.80 -2.27 -0.65
CA VAL A 175 -3.77 -3.41 -1.56
C VAL A 175 -2.64 -3.23 -2.56
N ARG A 176 -1.80 -4.24 -2.68
CA ARG A 176 -0.72 -4.28 -3.68
C ARG A 176 -0.89 -5.46 -4.61
N THR A 177 -0.76 -5.21 -5.91
CA THR A 177 -0.62 -6.28 -6.90
C THR A 177 0.84 -6.38 -7.33
N ILE A 178 1.37 -7.61 -7.37
CA ILE A 178 2.81 -7.83 -7.42
C ILE A 178 3.31 -7.73 -8.86
N SER A 179 4.16 -6.75 -9.13
CA SER A 179 4.77 -6.50 -10.44
C SER A 179 6.14 -7.17 -10.60
N ASN A 180 6.85 -7.39 -9.50
CA ASN A 180 8.19 -7.96 -9.44
C ASN A 180 8.45 -8.54 -8.05
N LEU A 181 9.49 -9.35 -7.92
CA LEU A 181 9.97 -9.77 -6.61
C LEU A 181 10.94 -8.74 -6.03
N VAL A 182 10.88 -8.57 -4.70
CA VAL A 182 11.85 -7.77 -3.94
C VAL A 182 13.19 -8.49 -3.92
N GLY A 183 14.25 -7.81 -4.36
CA GLY A 183 15.58 -8.41 -4.44
C GLY A 183 16.52 -7.67 -5.39
N PRO A 184 17.51 -8.35 -5.91
CA PRO A 184 18.41 -7.76 -6.89
C PRO A 184 17.63 -7.12 -8.04
N ARG A 185 17.94 -5.84 -8.31
CA ARG A 185 17.18 -5.05 -9.27
C ARG A 185 17.35 -5.58 -10.71
N ASP A 186 16.32 -6.25 -11.20
CA ASP A 186 16.19 -6.69 -12.60
C ASP A 186 14.88 -6.16 -13.21
N ARG A 187 14.96 -5.01 -13.90
CA ARG A 187 13.79 -4.41 -14.54
C ARG A 187 13.23 -5.24 -15.71
N ALA A 188 14.02 -6.11 -16.30
CA ALA A 188 13.56 -6.96 -17.41
C ALA A 188 12.55 -8.04 -16.93
N SER A 189 12.63 -8.43 -15.67
CA SER A 189 11.70 -9.35 -15.04
C SER A 189 10.37 -8.73 -14.61
N TRP A 190 10.24 -7.42 -14.60
CA TRP A 190 9.04 -6.72 -14.13
C TRP A 190 7.85 -6.95 -15.07
N ARG A 191 6.70 -7.26 -14.50
CA ARG A 191 5.45 -7.59 -15.20
C ARG A 191 4.37 -6.55 -14.87
N ILE A 192 4.69 -5.25 -15.06
CA ILE A 192 3.79 -4.12 -14.78
C ILE A 192 2.41 -4.30 -15.42
N PRO A 193 2.27 -4.68 -16.72
CA PRO A 193 0.95 -4.87 -17.31
C PRO A 193 0.13 -5.96 -16.61
N ALA A 194 0.76 -7.05 -16.19
CA ALA A 194 0.07 -8.13 -15.47
C ALA A 194 -0.39 -7.67 -14.07
N ALA A 195 0.44 -6.89 -13.37
CA ALA A 195 0.10 -6.31 -12.08
C ALA A 195 -1.05 -5.30 -12.21
N LEU A 196 -1.06 -4.43 -13.22
CA LEU A 196 -2.18 -3.51 -13.48
C LEU A 196 -3.48 -4.26 -13.80
N ALA A 197 -3.42 -5.35 -14.58
CA ALA A 197 -4.59 -6.19 -14.81
C ALA A 197 -5.09 -6.87 -13.53
N ALA A 198 -4.20 -7.31 -12.64
CA ALA A 198 -4.55 -7.81 -11.31
C ALA A 198 -5.18 -6.71 -10.45
N LEU A 199 -4.66 -5.47 -10.54
CA LEU A 199 -5.19 -4.31 -9.82
C LEU A 199 -6.64 -3.99 -10.24
N THR A 200 -6.94 -4.08 -11.53
CA THR A 200 -8.32 -3.96 -12.05
C THR A 200 -9.25 -5.01 -11.42
N ARG A 201 -8.81 -6.27 -11.34
CA ARG A 201 -9.61 -7.33 -10.68
C ARG A 201 -9.81 -7.08 -9.19
N ALA A 202 -8.74 -6.68 -8.50
CA ALA A 202 -8.81 -6.36 -7.07
C ALA A 202 -9.75 -5.16 -6.79
N ALA A 203 -9.76 -4.16 -7.67
CA ALA A 203 -10.68 -3.03 -7.57
C ALA A 203 -12.15 -3.46 -7.75
N GLY A 204 -12.43 -4.39 -8.66
CA GLY A 204 -13.77 -4.96 -8.82
C GLY A 204 -14.30 -5.60 -7.54
N ALA A 205 -13.44 -6.27 -6.79
CA ALA A 205 -13.79 -6.87 -5.49
C ALA A 205 -14.14 -5.81 -4.42
N LEU A 206 -13.43 -4.66 -4.39
CA LEU A 206 -13.75 -3.55 -3.48
C LEU A 206 -15.15 -2.97 -3.75
N GLY A 207 -15.59 -2.97 -5.01
CA GLY A 207 -16.92 -2.49 -5.39
C GLY A 207 -18.07 -3.43 -4.97
N LEU A 208 -17.78 -4.66 -4.58
CA LEU A 208 -18.73 -5.66 -4.11
C LEU A 208 -18.81 -5.76 -2.58
N ALA A 209 -17.83 -5.21 -1.87
CA ALA A 209 -17.74 -5.15 -0.41
C ALA A 209 -18.40 -3.87 0.12
#